data_04b034abcf85a484b73230783b1ac2b6
#
_entry.id   04b034abcf85a484b73230783b1ac2b6
#
_cell.length_a   1.000
_cell.length_b   1.000
_cell.length_c   1.000
_cell.angle_alpha   90.00
_cell.angle_beta   90.00
_cell.angle_gamma   90.00
#
_symmetry.space_group_name_H-M   'P 1'
#
loop_
_entity.id
_entity.type
_entity.pdbx_description
1 polymer ?
#
loop_
_entity_poly.entity_id
_entity_poly.type
_entity_poly.pdbx_seq_one_letter_code
_entity_poly.pdbx_strand_id
1 'polypeptide(L)'
;MALAGIGVDIVEIPRMARALERTPSMRTRLFTKEERDYCDSSARPAEHYAARFAAREAVLKALGTGFSQGIGYADVSVVRDAAGRPKCVLAGRAREIAEKQGIQEVALSLSFTRELAVANAVAVTEAVRPKKEETPDPQRDLAESFRKARSVLDELDAVEAQGAANSGEETKVQDR
;
A
#
# COMPACT_ATOMS: atom_id res chain seq x y z
N MET A 1 -18.74 10.58 -0.15
CA MET A 1 -18.30 9.23 0.28
C MET A 1 -17.24 8.76 -0.68
N ALA A 2 -16.01 8.57 -0.23
CA ALA A 2 -14.98 7.97 -1.05
C ALA A 2 -15.19 6.45 -1.00
N LEU A 3 -15.82 5.87 -2.02
CA LEU A 3 -15.92 4.43 -2.17
C LEU A 3 -14.58 3.94 -2.74
N ALA A 4 -13.86 3.15 -1.92
CA ALA A 4 -12.81 2.31 -2.47
C ALA A 4 -13.49 1.28 -3.39
N GLY A 5 -13.07 1.21 -4.65
CA GLY A 5 -13.56 0.19 -5.57
C GLY A 5 -12.97 -1.17 -5.21
N ILE A 6 -13.77 -2.22 -5.30
CA ILE A 6 -13.33 -3.60 -5.07
C ILE A 6 -13.63 -4.40 -6.32
N GLY A 7 -12.68 -5.23 -6.75
CA GLY A 7 -12.85 -6.13 -7.86
C GLY A 7 -12.28 -7.51 -7.55
N VAL A 8 -12.97 -8.53 -8.03
CA VAL A 8 -12.55 -9.93 -7.95
C VAL A 8 -12.72 -10.56 -9.30
N ASP A 9 -11.77 -11.40 -9.68
CA ASP A 9 -11.87 -12.23 -10.87
C ASP A 9 -11.27 -13.61 -10.68
N ILE A 10 -11.77 -14.58 -11.44
CA ILE A 10 -11.37 -15.98 -11.42
C ILE A 10 -11.17 -16.47 -12.84
N VAL A 11 -10.03 -17.10 -13.09
CA VAL A 11 -9.64 -17.64 -14.40
C VAL A 11 -9.28 -19.12 -14.30
N GLU A 12 -9.87 -19.94 -15.14
CA GLU A 12 -9.49 -21.34 -15.29
C GLU A 12 -8.13 -21.46 -15.98
N ILE A 13 -7.14 -22.01 -15.26
CA ILE A 13 -5.78 -22.19 -15.75
C ILE A 13 -5.71 -23.08 -16.99
N PRO A 14 -6.43 -24.22 -17.07
CA PRO A 14 -6.45 -25.05 -18.29
C PRO A 14 -7.04 -24.32 -19.50
N ARG A 15 -8.01 -23.43 -19.28
CA ARG A 15 -8.56 -22.57 -20.35
C ARG A 15 -7.53 -21.57 -20.86
N MET A 16 -6.79 -20.94 -19.95
CA MET A 16 -5.70 -20.03 -20.31
C MET A 16 -4.61 -20.75 -21.09
N ALA A 17 -4.17 -21.93 -20.64
CA ALA A 17 -3.18 -22.74 -21.31
C ALA A 17 -3.58 -23.04 -22.75
N ARG A 18 -4.80 -23.57 -22.98
CA ARG A 18 -5.33 -23.83 -24.33
C ARG A 18 -5.42 -22.56 -25.19
N ALA A 19 -5.80 -21.42 -24.61
CA ALA A 19 -5.89 -20.16 -25.34
C ALA A 19 -4.51 -19.68 -25.82
N LEU A 20 -3.48 -19.78 -24.97
CA LEU A 20 -2.09 -19.43 -25.29
C LEU A 20 -1.46 -20.37 -26.35
N GLU A 21 -1.83 -21.63 -26.34
CA GLU A 21 -1.40 -22.61 -27.37
C GLU A 21 -2.08 -22.35 -28.72
N ARG A 22 -3.39 -22.13 -28.74
CA ARG A 22 -4.14 -21.89 -29.96
C ARG A 22 -3.87 -20.55 -30.62
N THR A 23 -3.57 -19.54 -29.79
CA THR A 23 -3.37 -18.16 -30.24
C THR A 23 -2.12 -17.58 -29.59
N PRO A 24 -0.90 -17.94 -30.07
CA PRO A 24 0.36 -17.47 -29.48
C PRO A 24 0.49 -15.94 -29.43
N SER A 25 -0.09 -15.22 -30.39
CA SER A 25 -0.14 -13.76 -30.42
C SER A 25 -0.92 -13.14 -29.27
N MET A 26 -1.73 -13.92 -28.54
CA MET A 26 -2.45 -13.47 -27.36
C MET A 26 -1.48 -13.01 -26.27
N ARG A 27 -0.31 -13.65 -26.12
CA ARG A 27 0.72 -13.25 -25.18
C ARG A 27 1.16 -11.81 -25.39
N THR A 28 1.49 -11.44 -26.64
CA THR A 28 1.96 -10.10 -26.97
C THR A 28 0.86 -9.05 -26.97
N ARG A 29 -0.38 -9.44 -27.19
CA ARG A 29 -1.53 -8.53 -27.22
C ARG A 29 -2.07 -8.20 -25.83
N LEU A 30 -2.01 -9.15 -24.90
CA LEU A 30 -2.62 -9.00 -23.58
C LEU A 30 -1.61 -8.66 -22.48
N PHE A 31 -0.35 -9.02 -22.66
CA PHE A 31 0.64 -8.91 -21.60
C PHE A 31 1.84 -8.07 -22.03
N THR A 32 2.34 -7.25 -21.12
CA THR A 32 3.56 -6.47 -21.33
C THR A 32 4.78 -7.39 -21.50
N LYS A 33 5.87 -6.85 -22.01
CA LYS A 33 7.12 -7.62 -22.14
C LYS A 33 7.58 -8.15 -20.77
N GLU A 34 7.54 -7.32 -19.76
CA GLU A 34 7.95 -7.68 -18.38
C GLU A 34 7.08 -8.81 -17.79
N GLU A 35 5.76 -8.74 -17.99
CA GLU A 35 4.86 -9.83 -17.57
C GLU A 35 5.18 -11.15 -18.31
N ARG A 36 5.46 -11.10 -19.61
CA ARG A 36 5.79 -12.28 -20.39
C ARG A 36 7.12 -12.89 -19.94
N ASP A 37 8.16 -12.07 -19.82
CA ASP A 37 9.49 -12.53 -19.37
C ASP A 37 9.38 -13.25 -18.01
N TYR A 38 8.60 -12.70 -17.09
CA TYR A 38 8.34 -13.35 -15.81
C TYR A 38 7.55 -14.65 -15.93
N CYS A 39 6.44 -14.65 -16.70
CA CYS A 39 5.59 -15.84 -16.82
C CYS A 39 6.35 -16.98 -17.51
N ASP A 40 7.07 -16.67 -18.59
CA ASP A 40 7.78 -17.66 -19.38
C ASP A 40 9.01 -18.23 -18.66
N SER A 41 9.58 -17.51 -17.69
CA SER A 41 10.67 -17.99 -16.84
C SER A 41 10.24 -18.96 -15.74
N SER A 42 8.94 -19.10 -15.50
CA SER A 42 8.39 -19.95 -14.45
C SER A 42 8.25 -21.41 -14.90
N ALA A 43 8.26 -22.35 -13.95
CA ALA A 43 8.01 -23.78 -14.23
C ALA A 43 6.58 -24.05 -14.72
N ARG A 44 5.62 -23.15 -14.44
CA ARG A 44 4.21 -23.27 -14.79
C ARG A 44 3.67 -21.96 -15.38
N PRO A 45 4.04 -21.61 -16.61
CA PRO A 45 3.72 -20.33 -17.23
C PRO A 45 2.21 -20.01 -17.24
N ALA A 46 1.37 -20.99 -17.56
CA ALA A 46 -0.08 -20.81 -17.68
C ALA A 46 -0.74 -20.33 -16.38
N GLU A 47 -0.24 -20.77 -15.21
CA GLU A 47 -0.74 -20.31 -13.91
C GLU A 47 -0.46 -18.79 -13.74
N HIS A 48 0.75 -18.36 -14.08
CA HIS A 48 1.15 -16.97 -13.95
C HIS A 48 0.47 -16.06 -14.97
N TYR A 49 0.23 -16.55 -16.18
CA TYR A 49 -0.58 -15.82 -17.18
C TYR A 49 -2.03 -15.70 -16.73
N ALA A 50 -2.63 -16.79 -16.22
CA ALA A 50 -3.99 -16.77 -15.70
C ALA A 50 -4.16 -15.80 -14.53
N ALA A 51 -3.21 -15.81 -13.58
CA ALA A 51 -3.22 -14.90 -12.44
C ALA A 51 -3.12 -13.42 -12.87
N ARG A 52 -2.28 -13.10 -13.86
CA ARG A 52 -2.17 -11.73 -14.39
C ARG A 52 -3.40 -11.29 -15.17
N PHE A 53 -4.02 -12.22 -15.90
CA PHE A 53 -5.27 -11.93 -16.58
C PHE A 53 -6.40 -11.67 -15.57
N ALA A 54 -6.52 -12.53 -14.55
CA ALA A 54 -7.49 -12.32 -13.46
C ALA A 54 -7.24 -10.97 -12.73
N ALA A 55 -5.97 -10.63 -12.47
CA ALA A 55 -5.62 -9.36 -11.85
C ALA A 55 -6.09 -8.17 -12.68
N ARG A 56 -5.89 -8.21 -14.01
CA ARG A 56 -6.33 -7.16 -14.93
C ARG A 56 -7.85 -6.98 -14.88
N GLU A 57 -8.60 -8.07 -14.97
CA GLU A 57 -10.06 -8.04 -14.87
C GLU A 57 -10.53 -7.52 -13.50
N ALA A 58 -9.89 -7.97 -12.40
CA ALA A 58 -10.20 -7.51 -11.06
C ALA A 58 -9.94 -5.99 -10.91
N VAL A 59 -8.84 -5.48 -11.44
CA VAL A 59 -8.52 -4.04 -11.42
C VAL A 59 -9.57 -3.25 -12.18
N LEU A 60 -9.95 -3.69 -13.38
CA LEU A 60 -10.98 -3.01 -14.17
C LEU A 60 -12.37 -3.02 -13.52
N LYS A 61 -12.69 -4.08 -12.78
CA LYS A 61 -13.88 -4.14 -11.94
C LYS A 61 -13.78 -3.15 -10.77
N ALA A 62 -12.63 -3.05 -10.12
CA ALA A 62 -12.40 -2.09 -9.04
C ALA A 62 -12.48 -0.63 -9.53
N LEU A 63 -12.07 -0.35 -10.78
CA LEU A 63 -12.24 0.96 -11.42
C LEU A 63 -13.68 1.21 -11.92
N GLY A 64 -14.54 0.17 -11.95
CA GLY A 64 -15.91 0.27 -12.43
C GLY A 64 -16.04 0.43 -13.94
N THR A 65 -15.02 0.05 -14.71
CA THR A 65 -14.95 0.33 -16.16
C THR A 65 -15.12 -0.89 -17.05
N GLY A 66 -14.67 -2.07 -16.59
CA GLY A 66 -14.44 -3.20 -17.49
C GLY A 66 -13.45 -2.81 -18.61
N PHE A 67 -13.47 -3.53 -19.73
CA PHE A 67 -12.74 -3.18 -20.95
C PHE A 67 -13.54 -2.20 -21.82
N SER A 68 -14.08 -1.17 -21.23
CA SER A 68 -14.81 -0.11 -21.93
C SER A 68 -14.06 1.21 -21.85
N GLN A 69 -14.64 2.27 -22.38
CA GLN A 69 -14.11 3.64 -22.30
C GLN A 69 -12.70 3.83 -22.91
N GLY A 70 -12.31 2.97 -23.85
CA GLY A 70 -11.02 3.07 -24.56
C GLY A 70 -9.82 2.49 -23.80
N ILE A 71 -10.05 1.69 -22.77
CA ILE A 71 -8.98 1.01 -22.03
C ILE A 71 -8.41 -0.13 -22.87
N GLY A 72 -7.10 -0.10 -23.08
CA GLY A 72 -6.33 -1.17 -23.70
C GLY A 72 -5.91 -2.26 -22.72
N TYR A 73 -5.62 -3.45 -23.23
CA TYR A 73 -5.16 -4.57 -22.39
C TYR A 73 -3.84 -4.27 -21.68
N ALA A 74 -2.96 -3.48 -22.28
CA ALA A 74 -1.67 -3.09 -21.71
C ALA A 74 -1.76 -1.94 -20.70
N ASP A 75 -2.94 -1.30 -20.57
CA ASP A 75 -3.13 -0.19 -19.63
C ASP A 75 -3.16 -0.64 -18.17
N VAL A 76 -3.33 -1.94 -17.94
CA VAL A 76 -3.22 -2.55 -16.62
C VAL A 76 -2.20 -3.68 -16.69
N SER A 77 -1.16 -3.62 -15.87
CA SER A 77 -0.15 -4.67 -15.79
C SER A 77 0.23 -4.99 -14.35
N VAL A 78 0.83 -6.15 -14.15
CA VAL A 78 1.25 -6.65 -12.83
C VAL A 78 2.75 -6.87 -12.84
N VAL A 79 3.45 -6.10 -12.05
CA VAL A 79 4.88 -6.28 -11.75
C VAL A 79 5.07 -6.85 -10.36
N ARG A 80 6.30 -7.18 -9.99
CA ARG A 80 6.66 -7.57 -8.62
C ARG A 80 7.48 -6.49 -7.96
N ASP A 81 7.17 -6.17 -6.71
CA ASP A 81 8.02 -5.28 -5.91
C ASP A 81 9.31 -6.01 -5.44
N ALA A 82 10.18 -5.29 -4.76
CA ALA A 82 11.44 -5.84 -4.23
C ALA A 82 11.23 -7.00 -3.23
N ALA A 83 10.08 -7.06 -2.59
CA ALA A 83 9.70 -8.15 -1.69
C ALA A 83 8.98 -9.31 -2.41
N GLY A 84 8.83 -9.21 -3.74
CA GLY A 84 8.18 -10.22 -4.57
C GLY A 84 6.65 -10.16 -4.59
N ARG A 85 6.03 -9.15 -3.98
CA ARG A 85 4.57 -8.97 -3.95
C ARG A 85 4.06 -8.42 -5.28
N PRO A 86 2.83 -8.80 -5.71
CA PRO A 86 2.23 -8.24 -6.90
C PRO A 86 1.91 -6.76 -6.70
N LYS A 87 2.29 -5.95 -7.67
CA LYS A 87 2.00 -4.52 -7.74
C LYS A 87 1.28 -4.19 -9.03
N CYS A 88 0.16 -3.48 -8.92
CA CYS A 88 -0.56 -2.96 -10.07
C CYS A 88 0.17 -1.76 -10.68
N VAL A 89 0.30 -1.75 -11.98
CA VAL A 89 0.76 -0.60 -12.75
C VAL A 89 -0.34 -0.20 -13.70
N LEU A 90 -0.81 1.03 -13.58
CA LEU A 90 -1.78 1.64 -14.46
C LEU A 90 -1.07 2.54 -15.48
N ALA A 91 -1.48 2.44 -16.73
CA ALA A 91 -0.98 3.26 -17.83
C ALA A 91 -2.16 3.78 -18.68
N GLY A 92 -1.87 4.63 -19.66
CA GLY A 92 -2.85 5.08 -20.64
C GLY A 92 -4.19 5.48 -20.04
N ARG A 93 -5.25 4.97 -20.64
CA ARG A 93 -6.62 5.34 -20.26
C ARG A 93 -7.03 4.85 -18.87
N ALA A 94 -6.55 3.69 -18.43
CA ALA A 94 -6.83 3.19 -17.08
C ALA A 94 -6.27 4.12 -16.00
N ARG A 95 -5.07 4.67 -16.23
CA ARG A 95 -4.46 5.65 -15.34
C ARG A 95 -5.24 6.95 -15.27
N GLU A 96 -5.65 7.51 -16.41
CA GLU A 96 -6.46 8.74 -16.46
C GLU A 96 -7.78 8.59 -15.68
N ILE A 97 -8.42 7.43 -15.79
CA ILE A 97 -9.67 7.15 -15.08
C ILE A 97 -9.42 7.06 -13.57
N ALA A 98 -8.38 6.34 -13.14
CA ALA A 98 -8.00 6.23 -11.75
C ALA A 98 -7.70 7.60 -11.12
N GLU A 99 -6.95 8.47 -11.82
CA GLU A 99 -6.65 9.84 -11.38
C GLU A 99 -7.93 10.68 -11.23
N LYS A 100 -8.87 10.59 -12.18
CA LYS A 100 -10.18 11.28 -12.09
C LYS A 100 -11.04 10.80 -10.92
N GLN A 101 -10.89 9.55 -10.53
CA GLN A 101 -11.59 8.96 -9.38
C GLN A 101 -10.86 9.22 -8.05
N GLY A 102 -9.70 9.88 -8.07
CA GLY A 102 -8.88 10.13 -6.88
C GLY A 102 -8.18 8.87 -6.33
N ILE A 103 -8.05 7.83 -7.16
CA ILE A 103 -7.39 6.58 -6.79
C ILE A 103 -5.88 6.80 -6.82
N GLN A 104 -5.23 6.54 -5.69
CA GLN A 104 -3.79 6.69 -5.50
C GLN A 104 -3.04 5.38 -5.81
N GLU A 105 -3.68 4.27 -5.50
CA GLU A 105 -3.08 2.94 -5.62
C GLU A 105 -4.17 1.89 -5.85
N VAL A 106 -3.83 0.80 -6.52
CA VAL A 106 -4.65 -0.40 -6.56
C VAL A 106 -3.85 -1.53 -5.93
N ALA A 107 -4.26 -1.93 -4.73
CA ALA A 107 -3.68 -3.06 -4.02
C ALA A 107 -4.16 -4.36 -4.65
N LEU A 108 -3.24 -5.33 -4.82
CA LEU A 108 -3.51 -6.63 -5.41
C LEU A 108 -3.20 -7.78 -4.46
N SER A 109 -4.05 -8.80 -4.51
CA SER A 109 -3.78 -10.12 -3.94
C SER A 109 -4.09 -11.19 -4.98
N LEU A 110 -3.14 -12.09 -5.20
CA LEU A 110 -3.24 -13.18 -6.17
C LEU A 110 -3.10 -14.51 -5.45
N SER A 111 -3.94 -15.47 -5.83
CA SER A 111 -3.85 -16.85 -5.37
C SER A 111 -4.20 -17.80 -6.51
N PHE A 112 -3.66 -19.00 -6.49
CA PHE A 112 -4.03 -20.02 -7.47
C PHE A 112 -3.93 -21.42 -6.89
N THR A 113 -4.77 -22.30 -7.42
CA THR A 113 -4.72 -23.74 -7.25
C THR A 113 -4.12 -24.36 -8.51
N ARG A 114 -4.29 -25.67 -8.71
CA ARG A 114 -3.94 -26.31 -9.99
C ARG A 114 -4.87 -25.94 -11.15
N GLU A 115 -6.09 -25.52 -10.86
CA GLU A 115 -7.12 -25.30 -11.86
C GLU A 115 -7.57 -23.84 -11.98
N LEU A 116 -7.49 -23.08 -10.91
CA LEU A 116 -8.03 -21.73 -10.85
C LEU A 116 -6.98 -20.72 -10.40
N ALA A 117 -6.94 -19.59 -11.05
CA ALA A 117 -6.27 -18.39 -10.59
C ALA A 117 -7.31 -17.34 -10.16
N VAL A 118 -7.11 -16.76 -8.98
CA VAL A 118 -7.99 -15.75 -8.38
C VAL A 118 -7.21 -14.48 -8.17
N ALA A 119 -7.83 -13.35 -8.44
CA ALA A 119 -7.29 -12.04 -8.13
C ALA A 119 -8.30 -11.18 -7.39
N ASN A 120 -7.83 -10.47 -6.38
CA ASN A 120 -8.55 -9.40 -5.71
C ASN A 120 -7.82 -8.08 -5.97
N ALA A 121 -8.60 -7.03 -6.26
CA ALA A 121 -8.12 -5.68 -6.43
C ALA A 121 -8.91 -4.73 -5.53
N VAL A 122 -8.21 -3.84 -4.84
CA VAL A 122 -8.82 -2.78 -4.02
C VAL A 122 -8.26 -1.45 -4.49
N ALA A 123 -9.12 -0.59 -5.02
CA ALA A 123 -8.77 0.77 -5.37
C ALA A 123 -8.73 1.64 -4.11
N VAL A 124 -7.58 2.23 -3.82
CA VAL A 124 -7.31 3.01 -2.59
C VAL A 124 -7.28 4.49 -2.95
N THR A 125 -8.16 5.27 -2.31
CA THR A 125 -8.14 6.73 -2.36
C THR A 125 -7.47 7.28 -1.11
N GLU A 126 -7.10 8.56 -1.09
CA GLU A 126 -6.53 9.21 0.10
C GLU A 126 -7.43 9.04 1.34
N ALA A 127 -8.75 9.08 1.15
CA ALA A 127 -9.72 8.98 2.25
C ALA A 127 -9.77 7.59 2.94
N VAL A 128 -9.35 6.53 2.24
CA VAL A 128 -9.35 5.15 2.77
C VAL A 128 -7.94 4.59 2.96
N ARG A 129 -6.93 5.40 2.69
CA ARG A 129 -5.55 5.00 2.94
C ARG A 129 -5.38 4.81 4.45
N PRO A 130 -4.95 3.62 4.92
CA PRO A 130 -4.65 3.44 6.33
C PRO A 130 -3.62 4.51 6.71
N LYS A 131 -3.93 5.32 7.72
CA LYS A 131 -2.90 6.18 8.31
C LYS A 131 -1.77 5.25 8.71
N LYS A 132 -0.58 5.52 8.21
CA LYS A 132 0.62 4.80 8.65
C LYS A 132 0.65 5.04 10.16
N GLU A 133 0.34 4.01 10.95
CA GLU A 133 0.62 4.06 12.37
C GLU A 133 2.12 4.37 12.45
N GLU A 134 2.46 5.52 13.00
CA GLU A 134 3.85 5.80 13.35
C GLU A 134 4.21 4.68 14.32
N THR A 135 4.99 3.71 13.85
CA THR A 135 5.58 2.73 14.76
C THR A 135 6.30 3.55 15.81
N PRO A 136 5.93 3.39 17.10
CA PRO A 136 6.58 4.12 18.16
C PRO A 136 8.09 3.99 17.96
N ASP A 137 8.79 5.09 17.80
CA ASP A 137 10.24 5.08 17.79
C ASP A 137 10.70 5.03 19.25
N PRO A 138 11.16 3.87 19.76
CA PRO A 138 11.51 3.73 21.18
C PRO A 138 12.58 4.74 21.62
N GLN A 139 13.43 5.18 20.69
CA GLN A 139 14.47 6.18 20.96
C GLN A 139 13.87 7.58 21.09
N ARG A 140 12.87 7.92 20.25
CA ARG A 140 12.17 9.19 20.31
C ARG A 140 11.30 9.31 21.57
N ASP A 141 10.57 8.24 21.89
CA ASP A 141 9.73 8.18 23.09
C ASP A 141 10.56 8.25 24.36
N LEU A 142 11.71 7.57 24.38
CA LEU A 142 12.67 7.64 25.48
C LEU A 142 13.24 9.04 25.62
N ALA A 143 13.67 9.68 24.53
CA ALA A 143 14.20 11.04 24.53
C ALA A 143 13.16 12.07 25.00
N GLU A 144 11.89 11.89 24.64
CA GLU A 144 10.79 12.75 25.10
C GLU A 144 10.52 12.55 26.61
N SER A 145 10.56 11.31 27.08
CA SER A 145 10.43 10.98 28.49
C SER A 145 11.55 11.58 29.32
N PHE A 146 12.80 11.51 28.86
CA PHE A 146 13.92 12.17 29.54
C PHE A 146 13.79 13.69 29.55
N ARG A 147 13.29 14.30 28.48
CA ARG A 147 13.08 15.76 28.42
C ARG A 147 12.02 16.21 29.42
N LYS A 148 10.91 15.45 29.55
CA LYS A 148 9.87 15.71 30.53
C LYS A 148 10.39 15.55 31.97
N ALA A 149 11.14 14.48 32.26
CA ALA A 149 11.73 14.26 33.58
C ALA A 149 12.70 15.39 33.95
N ARG A 150 13.52 15.86 33.02
CA ARG A 150 14.46 16.96 33.25
C ARG A 150 13.74 18.29 33.56
N SER A 151 12.63 18.58 32.83
CA SER A 151 11.80 19.76 33.09
C SER A 151 11.24 19.78 34.51
N VAL A 152 10.80 18.61 35.01
CA VAL A 152 10.29 18.49 36.39
C VAL A 152 11.40 18.71 37.44
N LEU A 153 12.60 18.20 37.18
CA LEU A 153 13.76 18.46 38.07
C LEU A 153 14.14 19.92 38.10
N ASP A 154 14.21 20.59 36.94
CA ASP A 154 14.48 22.02 36.83
C ASP A 154 13.44 22.87 37.59
N GLU A 155 12.15 22.47 37.56
CA GLU A 155 11.08 23.13 38.33
C GLU A 155 11.26 22.93 39.86
N LEU A 156 11.68 21.73 40.31
CA LEU A 156 11.91 21.45 41.71
C LEU A 156 13.10 22.24 42.24
N ASP A 157 14.19 22.28 41.48
CA ASP A 157 15.37 23.08 41.84
C ASP A 157 15.04 24.58 41.97
N ALA A 158 14.15 25.08 41.08
CA ALA A 158 13.70 26.46 41.16
C ALA A 158 12.85 26.75 42.41
N VAL A 159 12.00 25.80 42.81
CA VAL A 159 11.19 25.93 44.06
C VAL A 159 12.06 25.86 45.30
N GLU A 160 13.08 24.98 45.36
CA GLU A 160 14.01 24.91 46.47
C GLU A 160 14.84 26.20 46.61
N ALA A 161 15.28 26.76 45.47
CA ALA A 161 16.02 28.01 45.46
C ALA A 161 15.18 29.21 46.00
N GLN A 162 13.90 29.24 45.68
CA GLN A 162 12.96 30.25 46.20
C GLN A 162 12.62 30.04 47.65
N GLY A 163 12.52 28.78 48.11
CA GLY A 163 12.31 28.45 49.51
C GLY A 163 13.49 28.84 50.41
N ALA A 164 14.70 28.64 49.91
CA ALA A 164 15.95 29.02 50.62
C ALA A 164 16.10 30.55 50.70
N ALA A 165 15.66 31.30 49.69
CA ALA A 165 15.71 32.76 49.72
C ALA A 165 14.73 33.36 50.71
N ASN A 166 13.55 32.77 50.91
CA ASN A 166 12.50 33.24 51.83
C ASN A 166 12.85 32.93 53.29
N SER A 167 13.58 31.83 53.56
CA SER A 167 14.00 31.47 54.92
C SER A 167 15.21 32.29 55.45
N GLY A 168 15.92 33.00 54.55
CA GLY A 168 17.02 33.88 54.91
C GLY A 168 16.60 35.30 55.38
N GLU A 169 15.35 35.71 55.11
CA GLU A 169 14.83 37.03 55.49
C GLU A 169 14.16 37.09 56.90
N GLU A 170 13.73 35.96 57.44
CA GLU A 170 13.06 35.94 58.75
C GLU A 170 14.02 35.98 59.98
N THR A 171 15.35 35.92 59.80
CA THR A 171 16.30 35.84 60.89
C THR A 171 16.94 37.21 61.24
N LYS A 172 16.47 38.32 60.66
CA LYS A 172 17.06 39.65 60.87
C LYS A 172 16.20 40.68 61.65
N VAL A 173 15.11 40.23 62.28
CA VAL A 173 14.25 41.16 63.08
C VAL A 173 14.05 40.65 64.53
N GLN A 174 15.16 40.39 65.26
CA GLN A 174 15.12 40.32 66.71
C GLN A 174 16.50 40.60 67.29
N ASP A 175 16.90 41.88 67.25
CA ASP A 175 17.82 42.47 68.19
C ASP A 175 17.79 44.00 68.10
N ARG A 176 16.83 44.59 68.84
CA ARG A 176 16.91 45.97 69.36
C ARG A 176 15.99 46.15 70.57
#